data_909298483a6a504a6ba3988f7327e7f7
#
_entry.id   909298483a6a504a6ba3988f7327e7f7
#
_cell.length_a   1.000
_cell.length_b   1.000
_cell.length_c   1.000
_cell.angle_alpha   90.00
_cell.angle_beta   90.00
_cell.angle_gamma   90.00
#
_symmetry.space_group_name_H-M   'P 1'
#
loop_
_entity.id
_entity.type
_entity.pdbx_description
1 polymer ?
#
loop_
_entity_poly.entity_id
_entity_poly.type
_entity_poly.pdbx_seq_one_letter_code
_entity_poly.pdbx_strand_id
1 'polypeptide(L)'
;MYSGLIKYLDNETELAGVLGHEIAHADRRHTSRQLQSQYGISVLLSLLLGENQNTLVDVASSLGQLKFSRDYETEADAYSVEYLNGTNYYACDGAAGFFIKAEKEGQSATPEFLSTHPNPGSRIQNIQTKADQLGCRNRSAASSDFTTLKSSL
;
A
#
# COMPACT_ATOMS: atom_id res chain seq x y z
N MET A 1 -5.74 -9.33 1.94
CA MET A 1 -5.70 -8.73 0.58
C MET A 1 -6.98 -9.10 -0.12
N TYR A 2 -7.61 -8.16 -0.81
CA TYR A 2 -8.86 -8.41 -1.53
C TYR A 2 -8.58 -9.14 -2.86
N SER A 3 -9.32 -10.21 -3.15
CA SER A 3 -9.22 -10.95 -4.42
C SER A 3 -9.44 -10.03 -5.64
N GLY A 4 -10.30 -9.02 -5.50
CA GLY A 4 -10.51 -8.00 -6.52
C GLY A 4 -9.25 -7.23 -6.90
N LEU A 5 -8.36 -6.94 -5.94
CA LEU A 5 -7.09 -6.27 -6.22
C LEU A 5 -6.16 -7.17 -7.05
N ILE A 6 -6.04 -8.46 -6.70
CA ILE A 6 -5.21 -9.40 -7.47
C ILE A 6 -5.74 -9.54 -8.90
N LYS A 7 -7.07 -9.61 -9.07
CA LYS A 7 -7.69 -9.64 -10.41
C LYS A 7 -7.42 -8.38 -11.22
N TYR A 8 -7.35 -7.24 -10.54
CA TYR A 8 -7.10 -5.95 -11.16
C TYR A 8 -5.67 -5.79 -11.69
N LEU A 9 -4.66 -6.29 -10.96
CA LEU A 9 -3.25 -6.18 -11.33
C LEU A 9 -2.93 -6.95 -12.62
N ASP A 10 -2.00 -6.45 -13.44
CA ASP A 10 -1.65 -7.03 -14.73
C ASP A 10 -0.55 -8.08 -14.63
N ASN A 11 0.35 -7.96 -13.63
CA ASN A 11 1.49 -8.86 -13.50
C ASN A 11 1.96 -8.99 -12.04
N GLU A 12 2.85 -9.94 -11.81
CA GLU A 12 3.41 -10.26 -10.50
C GLU A 12 4.23 -9.10 -9.90
N THR A 13 4.92 -8.34 -10.74
CA THR A 13 5.71 -7.18 -10.28
C THR A 13 4.83 -6.10 -9.67
N GLU A 14 3.66 -5.85 -10.24
CA GLU A 14 2.67 -4.94 -9.66
C GLU A 14 2.16 -5.46 -8.32
N LEU A 15 1.88 -6.78 -8.22
CA LEU A 15 1.48 -7.41 -6.97
C LEU A 15 2.58 -7.25 -5.92
N ALA A 16 3.83 -7.52 -6.27
CA ALA A 16 4.98 -7.36 -5.38
C ALA A 16 5.13 -5.90 -4.92
N GLY A 17 4.92 -4.93 -5.83
CA GLY A 17 4.95 -3.51 -5.52
C GLY A 17 3.87 -3.09 -4.51
N VAL A 18 2.63 -3.52 -4.72
CA VAL A 18 1.52 -3.25 -3.78
C VAL A 18 1.76 -3.94 -2.45
N LEU A 19 2.24 -5.19 -2.43
CA LEU A 19 2.62 -5.88 -1.20
C LEU A 19 3.74 -5.18 -0.44
N GLY A 20 4.76 -4.72 -1.15
CA GLY A 20 5.85 -3.94 -0.57
C GLY A 20 5.35 -2.65 0.08
N HIS A 21 4.36 -1.98 -0.52
CA HIS A 21 3.71 -0.80 0.03
C HIS A 21 2.95 -1.14 1.33
N GLU A 22 2.18 -2.21 1.37
CA GLU A 22 1.47 -2.66 2.58
C GLU A 22 2.43 -3.06 3.70
N ILE A 23 3.51 -3.78 3.35
CA ILE A 23 4.57 -4.13 4.30
C ILE A 23 5.20 -2.86 4.88
N ALA A 24 5.43 -1.84 4.05
CA ALA A 24 5.97 -0.56 4.52
C ALA A 24 5.03 0.12 5.52
N HIS A 25 3.71 0.13 5.30
CA HIS A 25 2.76 0.65 6.28
C HIS A 25 2.88 -0.07 7.63
N ALA A 26 3.05 -1.38 7.63
CA ALA A 26 3.21 -2.18 8.85
C ALA A 26 4.58 -1.93 9.51
N ASP A 27 5.68 -2.00 8.75
CA ASP A 27 7.05 -1.80 9.24
C ASP A 27 7.27 -0.40 9.81
N ARG A 28 6.74 0.63 9.13
CA ARG A 28 6.81 2.02 9.57
C ARG A 28 5.76 2.39 10.61
N ARG A 29 4.91 1.42 11.02
CA ARG A 29 3.87 1.58 12.05
C ARG A 29 2.89 2.72 11.74
N HIS A 30 2.55 2.93 10.46
CA HIS A 30 1.72 4.05 10.04
C HIS A 30 0.35 4.05 10.73
N THR A 31 -0.29 2.89 10.88
CA THR A 31 -1.56 2.75 11.60
C THR A 31 -1.42 3.23 13.05
N SER A 32 -0.39 2.78 13.77
CA SER A 32 -0.17 3.19 15.17
C SER A 32 0.11 4.68 15.30
N ARG A 33 0.94 5.23 14.40
CA ARG A 33 1.28 6.67 14.36
C ARG A 33 0.04 7.51 14.05
N GLN A 34 -0.79 7.05 13.11
CA GLN A 34 -2.05 7.72 12.74
C GLN A 34 -3.04 7.72 13.90
N LEU A 35 -3.24 6.58 14.56
CA LEU A 35 -4.11 6.47 15.73
C LEU A 35 -3.62 7.34 16.88
N GLN A 36 -2.30 7.34 17.15
CA GLN A 36 -1.70 8.18 18.16
C GLN A 36 -1.93 9.67 17.88
N SER A 37 -1.81 10.09 16.63
CA SER A 37 -2.07 11.45 16.21
C SER A 37 -3.55 11.84 16.35
N GLN A 38 -4.45 10.91 16.07
CA GLN A 38 -5.89 11.16 16.06
C GLN A 38 -6.52 11.12 17.46
N TYR A 39 -6.12 10.17 18.30
CA TYR A 39 -6.74 9.91 19.61
C TYR A 39 -5.87 10.29 20.80
N GLY A 40 -4.57 10.45 20.59
CA GLY A 40 -3.59 10.66 21.66
C GLY A 40 -3.19 9.39 22.41
N ILE A 41 -2.03 9.43 23.07
CA ILE A 41 -1.46 8.28 23.79
C ILE A 41 -2.32 7.86 24.99
N SER A 42 -2.90 8.82 25.73
CA SER A 42 -3.71 8.57 26.91
C SER A 42 -4.95 7.74 26.61
N VAL A 43 -5.63 8.05 25.49
CA VAL A 43 -6.80 7.28 25.06
C VAL A 43 -6.39 5.86 24.65
N LEU A 44 -5.31 5.71 23.89
CA LEU A 44 -4.83 4.38 23.48
C LEU A 44 -4.40 3.53 24.69
N LEU A 45 -3.79 4.13 25.72
CA LEU A 45 -3.45 3.44 26.96
C LEU A 45 -4.70 3.02 27.74
N SER A 46 -5.71 3.87 27.86
CA SER A 46 -6.97 3.52 28.52
C SER A 46 -7.70 2.35 27.84
N LEU A 47 -7.59 2.25 26.50
CA LEU A 47 -8.11 1.12 25.75
C LEU A 47 -7.35 -0.18 26.05
N LEU A 48 -6.02 -0.12 26.13
CA LEU A 48 -5.18 -1.28 26.48
C LEU A 48 -5.45 -1.76 27.91
N LEU A 49 -5.82 -0.85 28.81
CA LEU A 49 -6.18 -1.16 30.21
C LEU A 49 -7.64 -1.62 30.36
N GLY A 50 -8.42 -1.62 29.28
CA GLY A 50 -9.82 -2.06 29.30
C GLY A 50 -10.80 -1.07 29.93
N GLU A 51 -10.39 0.20 30.12
CA GLU A 51 -11.17 1.21 30.87
C GLU A 51 -12.32 1.82 30.05
N ASN A 52 -12.33 1.68 28.71
CA ASN A 52 -13.30 2.35 27.82
C ASN A 52 -13.75 1.48 26.64
N GLN A 53 -14.73 0.60 26.86
CA GLN A 53 -15.24 -0.30 25.81
C GLN A 53 -15.92 0.45 24.65
N ASN A 54 -16.62 1.56 24.90
CA ASN A 54 -17.26 2.35 23.85
C ASN A 54 -16.21 2.97 22.91
N THR A 55 -15.15 3.52 23.45
CA THR A 55 -14.03 4.07 22.67
C THR A 55 -13.31 2.98 21.87
N LEU A 56 -13.25 1.75 22.39
CA LEU A 56 -12.68 0.60 21.66
C LEU A 56 -13.48 0.31 20.37
N VAL A 57 -14.81 0.33 20.45
CA VAL A 57 -15.69 0.13 19.30
C VAL A 57 -15.49 1.25 18.27
N ASP A 58 -15.39 2.50 18.71
CA ASP A 58 -15.18 3.65 17.82
C ASP A 58 -13.82 3.57 17.12
N VAL A 59 -12.75 3.23 17.84
CA VAL A 59 -11.41 3.03 17.27
C VAL A 59 -11.42 1.85 16.29
N ALA A 60 -12.03 0.73 16.65
CA ALA A 60 -12.10 -0.44 15.76
C ALA A 60 -12.89 -0.13 14.48
N SER A 61 -13.98 0.63 14.58
CA SER A 61 -14.76 1.06 13.42
C SER A 61 -13.99 2.02 12.53
N SER A 62 -13.17 2.90 13.12
CA SER A 62 -12.36 3.87 12.37
C SER A 62 -11.19 3.21 11.62
N LEU A 63 -10.68 2.07 12.11
CA LEU A 63 -9.59 1.34 11.43
C LEU A 63 -9.95 0.90 10.02
N GLY A 64 -11.20 0.46 9.80
CA GLY A 64 -11.69 0.06 8.48
C GLY A 64 -11.87 1.22 7.48
N GLN A 65 -11.87 2.47 7.98
CA GLN A 65 -12.02 3.68 7.17
C GLN A 65 -10.80 4.59 7.24
N LEU A 66 -9.70 4.10 7.82
CA LEU A 66 -8.49 4.89 8.02
C LEU A 66 -7.89 5.27 6.68
N LYS A 67 -7.82 6.58 6.41
CA LYS A 67 -7.08 7.13 5.27
C LYS A 67 -5.73 7.59 5.76
N PHE A 68 -4.67 7.05 5.17
CA PHE A 68 -3.33 7.48 5.50
C PHE A 68 -3.03 8.89 5.00
N SER A 69 -2.17 9.61 5.71
CA SER A 69 -1.70 10.91 5.27
C SER A 69 -0.85 10.79 3.99
N ARG A 70 -0.76 11.87 3.21
CA ARG A 70 0.09 11.90 2.01
C ARG A 70 1.55 11.58 2.32
N ASP A 71 2.03 11.99 3.50
CA ASP A 71 3.41 11.73 3.94
C ASP A 71 3.62 10.23 4.20
N TYR A 72 2.65 9.55 4.83
CA TYR A 72 2.72 8.11 5.04
C TYR A 72 2.63 7.32 3.75
N GLU A 73 1.81 7.77 2.80
CA GLU A 73 1.74 7.17 1.47
C GLU A 73 3.07 7.32 0.71
N THR A 74 3.67 8.52 0.76
CA THR A 74 4.98 8.78 0.14
C THR A 74 6.08 7.96 0.80
N GLU A 75 6.07 7.84 2.13
CA GLU A 75 7.01 7.00 2.89
C GLU A 75 6.84 5.53 2.50
N ALA A 76 5.60 5.01 2.44
CA ALA A 76 5.31 3.63 2.07
C ALA A 76 5.74 3.31 0.63
N ASP A 77 5.48 4.21 -0.32
CA ASP A 77 5.94 4.06 -1.70
C ASP A 77 7.46 3.99 -1.79
N ALA A 78 8.16 4.86 -1.07
CA ALA A 78 9.61 4.88 -1.08
C ALA A 78 10.21 3.59 -0.51
N TYR A 79 9.66 3.06 0.58
CA TYR A 79 10.09 1.79 1.17
C TYR A 79 9.70 0.58 0.30
N SER A 80 8.56 0.60 -0.37
CA SER A 80 8.21 -0.42 -1.37
C SER A 80 9.30 -0.57 -2.43
N VAL A 81 9.80 0.55 -2.97
CA VAL A 81 10.91 0.55 -3.93
C VAL A 81 12.18 -0.06 -3.32
N GLU A 82 12.51 0.30 -2.08
CA GLU A 82 13.70 -0.23 -1.39
C GLU A 82 13.60 -1.74 -1.14
N TYR A 83 12.43 -2.23 -0.70
CA TYR A 83 12.22 -3.66 -0.46
C TYR A 83 12.33 -4.46 -1.76
N LEU A 84 11.70 -4.00 -2.84
CA LEU A 84 11.82 -4.68 -4.13
C LEU A 84 13.25 -4.62 -4.66
N ASN A 85 13.96 -3.51 -4.47
CA ASN A 85 15.37 -3.43 -4.82
C ASN A 85 16.22 -4.48 -4.07
N GLY A 86 15.93 -4.71 -2.79
CA GLY A 86 16.61 -5.73 -1.97
C GLY A 86 16.37 -7.17 -2.45
N THR A 87 15.28 -7.43 -3.16
CA THR A 87 15.01 -8.78 -3.72
C THR A 87 15.92 -9.13 -4.90
N ASN A 88 16.45 -8.14 -5.61
CA ASN A 88 17.17 -8.30 -6.88
C ASN A 88 16.39 -9.04 -7.99
N TYR A 89 15.10 -9.21 -7.81
CA TYR A 89 14.23 -10.02 -8.68
C TYR A 89 13.21 -9.16 -9.44
N TYR A 90 12.44 -8.36 -8.72
CA TYR A 90 11.38 -7.52 -9.30
C TYR A 90 11.93 -6.16 -9.75
N ALA A 91 11.30 -5.57 -10.79
CA ALA A 91 11.41 -4.14 -11.01
C ALA A 91 10.85 -3.42 -9.79
N CYS A 92 11.59 -2.44 -9.25
CA CYS A 92 11.20 -1.84 -7.99
C CYS A 92 10.12 -0.77 -8.10
N ASP A 93 9.75 -0.37 -9.30
CA ASP A 93 8.62 0.52 -9.56
C ASP A 93 7.28 -0.22 -9.74
N GLY A 94 7.17 -1.49 -9.29
CA GLY A 94 5.98 -2.31 -9.47
C GLY A 94 4.67 -1.65 -9.00
N ALA A 95 4.69 -0.94 -7.86
CA ALA A 95 3.52 -0.20 -7.38
C ALA A 95 3.06 0.90 -8.34
N ALA A 96 3.95 1.50 -9.16
CA ALA A 96 3.57 2.51 -10.13
C ALA A 96 2.64 1.95 -11.22
N GLY A 97 2.79 0.68 -11.61
CA GLY A 97 1.93 0.02 -12.59
C GLY A 97 0.45 0.06 -12.18
N PHE A 98 0.16 -0.24 -10.94
CA PHE A 98 -1.18 -0.12 -10.37
C PHE A 98 -1.77 1.29 -10.53
N PHE A 99 -1.00 2.34 -10.18
CA PHE A 99 -1.49 3.72 -10.26
C PHE A 99 -1.64 4.19 -11.71
N ILE A 100 -0.72 3.81 -12.61
CA ILE A 100 -0.81 4.11 -14.06
C ILE A 100 -2.11 3.53 -14.63
N LYS A 101 -2.43 2.29 -14.28
CA LYS A 101 -3.67 1.64 -14.71
C LYS A 101 -4.89 2.35 -14.15
N ALA A 102 -4.89 2.67 -12.85
CA ALA A 102 -6.00 3.37 -12.21
C ALA A 102 -6.25 4.76 -12.82
N GLU A 103 -5.21 5.52 -13.15
CA GLU A 103 -5.36 6.81 -13.84
C GLU A 103 -5.93 6.64 -15.25
N LYS A 104 -5.50 5.62 -15.99
CA LYS A 104 -5.96 5.35 -17.36
C LYS A 104 -7.43 4.93 -17.41
N GLU A 105 -7.88 4.13 -16.45
CA GLU A 105 -9.25 3.59 -16.40
C GLU A 105 -10.25 4.57 -15.77
N GLY A 106 -9.76 5.61 -15.08
CA GLY A 106 -10.59 6.61 -14.42
C GLY A 106 -11.33 6.09 -13.20
N GLN A 107 -12.17 6.95 -12.58
CA GLN A 107 -12.81 6.67 -11.29
C GLN A 107 -13.81 5.51 -11.29
N SER A 108 -14.32 5.10 -12.46
CA SER A 108 -15.40 4.10 -12.56
C SER A 108 -14.94 2.65 -12.32
N ALA A 109 -13.65 2.38 -12.37
CA ALA A 109 -13.06 1.04 -12.24
C ALA A 109 -12.03 0.95 -11.10
N THR A 110 -11.94 1.99 -10.24
CA THR A 110 -10.90 2.04 -9.21
C THR A 110 -11.18 1.05 -8.07
N PRO A 111 -10.20 0.19 -7.74
CA PRO A 111 -10.32 -0.72 -6.60
C PRO A 111 -10.56 0.03 -5.29
N GLU A 112 -11.28 -0.62 -4.36
CA GLU A 112 -11.48 -0.16 -2.98
C GLU A 112 -10.16 0.26 -2.29
N PHE A 113 -9.04 -0.29 -2.73
CA PHE A 113 -7.69 0.07 -2.30
C PHE A 113 -7.44 1.58 -2.34
N LEU A 114 -7.90 2.30 -3.38
CA LEU A 114 -7.73 3.75 -3.48
C LEU A 114 -8.61 4.56 -2.50
N SER A 115 -9.57 3.94 -1.86
CA SER A 115 -10.38 4.60 -0.82
C SER A 115 -9.56 4.87 0.45
N THR A 116 -8.64 3.98 0.78
CA THR A 116 -7.72 4.08 1.93
C THR A 116 -6.35 4.63 1.55
N HIS A 117 -5.91 4.42 0.30
CA HIS A 117 -4.62 4.83 -0.26
C HIS A 117 -4.81 5.80 -1.44
N PRO A 118 -5.13 7.07 -1.17
CA PRO A 118 -5.44 8.02 -2.23
C PRO A 118 -4.25 8.28 -3.15
N ASN A 119 -4.54 8.44 -4.45
CA ASN A 119 -3.52 8.80 -5.44
C ASN A 119 -3.40 10.34 -5.56
N PRO A 120 -2.37 10.98 -5.00
CA PRO A 120 -2.16 12.42 -5.13
C PRO A 120 -1.43 12.83 -6.43
N GLY A 121 -1.48 12.04 -7.50
CA GLY A 121 -0.92 12.40 -8.81
C GLY A 121 0.62 12.36 -8.92
N SER A 122 1.34 12.62 -7.85
CA SER A 122 2.82 12.60 -7.85
C SER A 122 3.43 11.23 -7.49
N ARG A 123 2.61 10.26 -7.03
CA ARG A 123 3.09 8.96 -6.55
C ARG A 123 3.83 8.18 -7.64
N ILE A 124 3.27 8.11 -8.85
CA ILE A 124 3.90 7.44 -9.99
C ILE A 124 5.30 8.00 -10.24
N GLN A 125 5.40 9.33 -10.34
CA GLN A 125 6.69 9.97 -10.61
C GLN A 125 7.70 9.75 -9.48
N ASN A 126 7.29 9.83 -8.23
CA ASN A 126 8.15 9.61 -7.07
C ASN A 126 8.69 8.18 -7.03
N ILE A 127 7.83 7.17 -7.22
CA ILE A 127 8.21 5.76 -7.29
C ILE A 127 9.22 5.53 -8.43
N GLN A 128 8.92 6.02 -9.62
CA GLN A 128 9.77 5.85 -10.80
C GLN A 128 11.11 6.55 -10.64
N THR A 129 11.12 7.78 -10.12
CA THR A 129 12.37 8.54 -9.87
C THR A 129 13.26 7.80 -8.87
N LYS A 130 12.68 7.26 -7.78
CA LYS A 130 13.46 6.50 -6.80
C LYS A 130 13.98 5.18 -7.39
N ALA A 131 13.19 4.48 -8.19
CA ALA A 131 13.61 3.27 -8.88
C ALA A 131 14.74 3.52 -9.89
N ASP A 132 14.69 4.64 -10.60
CA ASP A 132 15.75 5.07 -11.51
C ASP A 132 17.06 5.39 -10.74
N GLN A 133 16.96 6.09 -9.60
CA GLN A 133 18.11 6.37 -8.73
C GLN A 133 18.79 5.10 -8.21
N LEU A 134 18.02 4.05 -7.93
CA LEU A 134 18.54 2.76 -7.47
C LEU A 134 18.94 1.81 -8.61
N GLY A 135 18.67 2.18 -9.87
CA GLY A 135 19.01 1.37 -11.05
C GLY A 135 18.27 0.04 -11.14
N CYS A 136 17.04 -0.04 -10.57
CA CYS A 136 16.29 -1.30 -10.44
C CYS A 136 14.98 -1.35 -11.23
N ARG A 137 14.68 -0.34 -12.03
CA ARG A 137 13.43 -0.26 -12.80
C ARG A 137 13.31 -1.28 -13.93
N ASN A 138 14.42 -1.70 -14.53
CA ASN A 138 14.43 -2.54 -15.72
C ASN A 138 14.55 -4.05 -15.43
N ARG A 139 14.26 -4.50 -14.22
CA ARG A 139 14.26 -5.91 -13.88
C ARG A 139 12.97 -6.56 -14.37
N SER A 140 13.05 -7.78 -14.86
CA SER A 140 11.89 -8.54 -15.36
C SER A 140 11.77 -9.82 -14.57
N ALA A 141 10.73 -9.93 -13.74
CA ALA A 141 10.28 -11.20 -13.20
C ALA A 141 9.31 -11.83 -14.20
N ALA A 142 9.69 -12.93 -14.80
CA ALA A 142 8.79 -13.73 -15.65
C ALA A 142 8.24 -14.87 -14.79
N SER A 143 6.95 -14.81 -14.43
CA SER A 143 6.28 -15.90 -13.74
C SER A 143 4.96 -16.25 -14.42
N SER A 144 4.80 -17.54 -14.75
CA SER A 144 3.51 -18.11 -15.15
C SER A 144 2.54 -18.27 -13.98
N ASP A 145 3.05 -18.17 -12.76
CA ASP A 145 2.32 -18.49 -11.52
C ASP A 145 1.29 -17.42 -11.18
N PHE A 146 1.57 -16.16 -11.54
CA PHE A 146 0.61 -15.07 -11.37
C PHE A 146 -0.66 -15.27 -12.21
N THR A 147 -0.52 -15.73 -13.44
CA THR A 147 -1.67 -16.04 -14.32
C THR A 147 -2.50 -17.18 -13.72
N THR A 148 -1.83 -18.21 -13.21
CA THR A 148 -2.48 -19.34 -12.54
C THR A 148 -3.22 -18.87 -11.28
N LEU A 149 -2.58 -18.03 -10.44
CA LEU A 149 -3.21 -17.42 -9.27
C LEU A 149 -4.46 -16.64 -9.66
N LYS A 150 -4.39 -15.77 -10.67
CA LYS A 150 -5.56 -14.99 -11.13
C LYS A 150 -6.71 -15.86 -11.60
N SER A 151 -6.43 -16.96 -12.28
CA SER A 151 -7.45 -17.88 -12.79
C SER A 151 -8.11 -18.71 -11.68
N SER A 152 -7.49 -18.84 -10.52
CA SER A 152 -8.00 -19.59 -9.35
C SER A 152 -8.92 -18.75 -8.43
N LEU A 153 -9.03 -17.44 -8.66
CA LEU A 153 -9.82 -16.50 -7.85
C LEU A 153 -11.17 -16.17 -8.53
#